data_f2044e6fcb9ab003ee8a1962096dbf15
#
_entry.id   f2044e6fcb9ab003ee8a1962096dbf15
#
_cell.length_a   1.000
_cell.length_b   1.000
_cell.length_c   1.000
_cell.angle_alpha   90.00
_cell.angle_beta   90.00
_cell.angle_gamma   90.00
#
_symmetry.space_group_name_H-M   'P 1'
#
loop_
_entity.id
_entity.type
_entity.pdbx_description
1 polymer ?
#
loop_
_entity_poly.entity_id
_entity_poly.type
_entity_poly.pdbx_seq_one_letter_code
_entity_poly.pdbx_strand_id
1 'polypeptide(L)'
;QVSSLRDTVVYTTYENIGRSRSTGVSAYFRWQVTKDFNWYFNGNSRYSYYSFIQNEMKTENKGFNYGAFLGASYTLPKNFRVNTNGGYMSPSVSLQGTSNGFYYYSLSLTKSFLQRKLNITANANGFLEKFIRFKSTTETDTYRSENIFTRQSPRFGINISYTFGQMKEQIKKAARGITNDDLKTGGGENPTQTGTQTATGTSGN
;
A
#
# COMPACT_ATOMS: atom_id res chain seq x y z
N GLN A 1 -2.13 10.77 23.85
CA GLN A 1 -2.20 9.89 25.01
C GLN A 1 -1.09 10.28 25.97
N VAL A 2 -1.40 10.43 27.23
CA VAL A 2 -0.49 10.79 28.32
C VAL A 2 -0.67 9.77 29.44
N SER A 3 0.43 9.32 30.00
CA SER A 3 0.43 8.40 31.11
C SER A 3 1.10 9.05 32.31
N SER A 4 0.52 8.90 33.49
CA SER A 4 1.05 9.39 34.77
C SER A 4 0.85 8.35 35.86
N LEU A 5 1.78 8.33 36.81
CA LEU A 5 1.66 7.51 38.02
C LEU A 5 1.03 8.36 39.14
N ARG A 6 -0.06 7.86 39.73
CA ARG A 6 -0.70 8.46 40.90
C ARG A 6 -0.84 7.37 41.96
N ASP A 7 -0.23 7.60 43.09
CA ASP A 7 -0.04 6.62 44.14
C ASP A 7 0.70 5.37 43.65
N THR A 8 0.05 4.31 43.34
CA THR A 8 0.63 3.07 42.76
C THR A 8 -0.04 2.67 41.46
N VAL A 9 -0.92 3.54 40.93
CA VAL A 9 -1.73 3.24 39.75
C VAL A 9 -1.29 4.08 38.55
N VAL A 10 -1.08 3.43 37.43
CA VAL A 10 -0.78 4.11 36.15
C VAL A 10 -2.09 4.54 35.51
N TYR A 11 -2.29 5.84 35.41
CA TYR A 11 -3.42 6.43 34.68
C TYR A 11 -2.98 6.79 33.28
N THR A 12 -3.78 6.38 32.30
CA THR A 12 -3.58 6.71 30.89
C THR A 12 -4.78 7.46 30.36
N THR A 13 -4.57 8.68 29.89
CA THR A 13 -5.64 9.56 29.40
C THR A 13 -5.24 10.27 28.11
N TYR A 14 -6.18 11.01 27.51
CA TYR A 14 -5.94 11.85 26.34
C TYR A 14 -6.10 13.31 26.73
N GLU A 15 -5.04 14.08 26.51
CA GLU A 15 -4.99 15.51 26.78
C GLU A 15 -4.38 16.26 25.59
N ASN A 16 -4.84 17.50 25.36
CA ASN A 16 -4.32 18.38 24.31
C ASN A 16 -3.17 19.26 24.80
N ILE A 17 -2.16 18.67 25.40
CA ILE A 17 -1.02 19.38 26.02
C ILE A 17 0.25 19.32 25.16
N GLY A 18 0.23 18.57 24.06
CA GLY A 18 1.43 18.33 23.26
C GLY A 18 1.37 18.98 21.87
N ARG A 19 2.55 19.25 21.35
CA ARG A 19 2.77 19.64 19.96
C ARG A 19 3.57 18.56 19.26
N SER A 20 3.17 18.24 18.03
CA SER A 20 3.88 17.29 17.17
C SER A 20 4.21 17.98 15.85
N ARG A 21 5.46 17.84 15.42
CA ARG A 21 5.89 18.25 14.08
C ARG A 21 6.61 17.09 13.44
N SER A 22 6.31 16.83 12.19
CA SER A 22 7.02 15.80 11.44
C SER A 22 7.24 16.25 10.01
N THR A 23 8.43 15.96 9.50
CA THR A 23 8.81 16.19 8.11
C THR A 23 9.42 14.91 7.58
N GLY A 24 9.08 14.53 6.38
CA GLY A 24 9.56 13.27 5.84
C GLY A 24 9.50 13.24 4.32
N VAL A 25 10.12 12.21 3.79
CA VAL A 25 10.13 11.91 2.38
C VAL A 25 9.72 10.45 2.19
N SER A 26 9.08 10.18 1.07
CA SER A 26 8.76 8.82 0.64
C SER A 26 9.12 8.63 -0.82
N ALA A 27 9.55 7.43 -1.16
CA ALA A 27 9.88 7.04 -2.52
C ALA A 27 9.20 5.72 -2.84
N TYR A 28 8.65 5.64 -4.03
CA TYR A 28 8.11 4.42 -4.59
C TYR A 28 8.76 4.18 -5.95
N PHE A 29 9.23 2.98 -6.15
CA PHE A 29 9.84 2.55 -7.39
C PHE A 29 9.31 1.17 -7.77
N ARG A 30 8.94 1.02 -9.04
CA ARG A 30 8.54 -0.27 -9.61
C ARG A 30 9.22 -0.43 -10.96
N TRP A 31 9.84 -1.58 -11.16
CA TRP A 31 10.51 -1.89 -12.41
C TRP A 31 10.17 -3.29 -12.88
N GLN A 32 9.75 -3.34 -14.12
CA GLN A 32 9.60 -4.59 -14.86
C GLN A 32 10.87 -4.85 -15.67
N VAL A 33 11.77 -5.64 -15.07
CA VAL A 33 13.08 -5.93 -15.67
C VAL A 33 12.94 -6.79 -16.93
N THR A 34 12.05 -7.77 -16.87
CA THR A 34 11.66 -8.63 -18.01
C THR A 34 10.15 -8.84 -18.00
N LYS A 35 9.59 -9.46 -19.04
CA LYS A 35 8.17 -9.86 -19.08
C LYS A 35 7.77 -10.78 -17.91
N ASP A 36 8.72 -11.51 -17.35
CA ASP A 36 8.49 -12.52 -16.32
C ASP A 36 8.97 -12.08 -14.94
N PHE A 37 9.81 -11.03 -14.84
CA PHE A 37 10.36 -10.54 -13.59
C PHE A 37 10.08 -9.07 -13.36
N ASN A 38 9.46 -8.77 -12.23
CA ASN A 38 9.27 -7.41 -11.74
C ASN A 38 9.61 -7.32 -10.25
N TRP A 39 10.00 -6.13 -9.83
CA TRP A 39 10.19 -5.82 -8.42
C TRP A 39 9.71 -4.41 -8.12
N TYR A 40 9.45 -4.15 -6.87
CA TYR A 40 9.09 -2.83 -6.39
C TYR A 40 9.79 -2.54 -5.06
N PHE A 41 10.02 -1.29 -4.83
CA PHE A 41 10.55 -0.73 -3.61
C PHE A 41 9.62 0.38 -3.12
N ASN A 42 9.37 0.41 -1.83
CA ASN A 42 8.68 1.51 -1.16
C ASN A 42 9.50 1.87 0.08
N GLY A 43 9.97 3.11 0.13
CA GLY A 43 10.75 3.62 1.25
C GLY A 43 10.16 4.91 1.77
N ASN A 44 10.21 5.10 3.08
CA ASN A 44 9.85 6.36 3.72
C ASN A 44 10.85 6.68 4.83
N SER A 45 11.07 7.96 5.05
CA SER A 45 11.85 8.45 6.18
C SER A 45 11.16 9.70 6.71
N ARG A 46 11.04 9.79 8.02
CA ARG A 46 10.37 10.89 8.71
C ARG A 46 11.16 11.28 9.94
N TYR A 47 11.46 12.54 10.07
CA TYR A 47 11.90 13.13 11.33
C TYR A 47 10.70 13.61 12.09
N SER A 48 10.54 13.17 13.33
CA SER A 48 9.45 13.54 14.21
C SER A 48 9.99 14.24 15.45
N TYR A 49 9.34 15.32 15.83
CA TYR A 49 9.59 16.10 17.03
C TYR A 49 8.30 16.22 17.81
N TYR A 50 8.34 15.85 19.07
CA TYR A 50 7.26 15.93 20.03
C TYR A 50 7.67 16.83 21.17
N SER A 51 6.80 17.71 21.63
CA SER A 51 6.99 18.50 22.82
C SER A 51 5.69 18.64 23.58
N PHE A 52 5.77 18.59 24.89
CA PHE A 52 4.61 18.89 25.75
C PHE A 52 5.08 19.60 27.03
N ILE A 53 4.15 20.30 27.66
CA ILE A 53 4.38 21.00 28.92
C ILE A 53 3.42 20.37 29.93
N GLN A 54 3.98 19.85 31.02
CA GLN A 54 3.23 19.32 32.13
C GLN A 54 3.87 19.82 33.42
N ASN A 55 3.05 20.37 34.31
CA ASN A 55 3.54 20.95 35.59
C ASN A 55 4.72 21.94 35.38
N GLU A 56 4.59 22.84 34.40
CA GLU A 56 5.60 23.84 34.02
C GLU A 56 6.93 23.26 33.47
N MET A 57 7.06 21.93 33.43
CA MET A 57 8.21 21.26 32.81
C MET A 57 7.94 20.95 31.36
N LYS A 58 8.89 21.33 30.50
CA LYS A 58 8.86 21.04 29.07
C LYS A 58 9.60 19.73 28.81
N THR A 59 8.90 18.75 28.27
CA THR A 59 9.48 17.49 27.81
C THR A 59 9.51 17.44 26.30
N GLU A 60 10.61 16.99 25.75
CA GLU A 60 10.82 16.87 24.31
C GLU A 60 11.29 15.46 23.95
N ASN A 61 10.74 14.93 22.87
CA ASN A 61 11.21 13.68 22.27
C ASN A 61 11.30 13.84 20.75
N LYS A 62 12.38 13.32 20.17
CA LYS A 62 12.65 13.46 18.74
C LYS A 62 13.38 12.25 18.20
N GLY A 63 13.17 11.97 16.92
CA GLY A 63 13.87 10.88 16.28
C GLY A 63 13.52 10.71 14.82
N PHE A 64 14.32 9.90 14.16
CA PHE A 64 14.06 9.44 12.80
C PHE A 64 13.31 8.13 12.84
N ASN A 65 12.23 8.08 12.04
CA ASN A 65 11.50 6.87 11.73
C ASN A 65 11.68 6.60 10.24
N TYR A 66 12.14 5.43 9.90
CA TYR A 66 12.25 5.03 8.50
C TYR A 66 11.74 3.61 8.29
N GLY A 67 11.27 3.37 7.10
CA GLY A 67 10.81 2.05 6.68
C GLY A 67 11.18 1.82 5.23
N ALA A 68 11.48 0.57 4.92
CA ALA A 68 11.74 0.13 3.57
C ALA A 68 11.04 -1.20 3.31
N PHE A 69 10.39 -1.31 2.16
CA PHE A 69 9.69 -2.51 1.69
C PHE A 69 10.16 -2.84 0.30
N LEU A 70 10.52 -4.08 0.08
CA LEU A 70 10.93 -4.63 -1.19
C LEU A 70 10.08 -5.85 -1.51
N GLY A 71 9.59 -5.91 -2.75
CA GLY A 71 8.90 -7.10 -3.24
C GLY A 71 9.34 -7.44 -4.66
N ALA A 72 9.34 -8.72 -4.96
CA ALA A 72 9.65 -9.24 -6.27
C ALA A 72 8.70 -10.36 -6.67
N SER A 73 8.40 -10.43 -7.95
CA SER A 73 7.58 -11.47 -8.57
C SER A 73 8.29 -12.01 -9.79
N TYR A 74 8.41 -13.32 -9.84
CA TYR A 74 9.00 -14.03 -10.97
C TYR A 74 8.05 -15.12 -11.49
N THR A 75 7.73 -15.03 -12.77
CA THR A 75 6.91 -16.02 -13.47
C THR A 75 7.84 -17.06 -14.09
N LEU A 76 7.72 -18.27 -13.63
CA LEU A 76 8.46 -19.44 -14.09
C LEU A 76 7.68 -20.18 -15.21
N PRO A 77 8.35 -21.03 -15.99
CA PRO A 77 7.70 -21.94 -16.94
C PRO A 77 6.62 -22.80 -16.26
N LYS A 78 5.76 -23.38 -17.07
CA LYS A 78 4.67 -24.28 -16.61
C LYS A 78 3.69 -23.64 -15.63
N ASN A 79 3.43 -22.32 -15.76
CA ASN A 79 2.49 -21.55 -14.94
C ASN A 79 2.81 -21.53 -13.44
N PHE A 80 4.07 -21.55 -13.06
CA PHE A 80 4.50 -21.24 -11.70
C PHE A 80 4.78 -19.76 -11.56
N ARG A 81 4.52 -19.22 -10.35
CA ARG A 81 4.90 -17.88 -9.96
C ARG A 81 5.45 -17.87 -8.54
N VAL A 82 6.62 -17.28 -8.38
CA VAL A 82 7.23 -17.04 -7.07
C VAL A 82 7.05 -15.56 -6.76
N ASN A 83 6.55 -15.26 -5.56
CA ASN A 83 6.57 -13.89 -5.03
C ASN A 83 7.30 -13.90 -3.70
N THR A 84 8.13 -12.89 -3.51
CA THR A 84 8.79 -12.63 -2.24
C THR A 84 8.60 -11.16 -1.89
N ASN A 85 8.43 -10.89 -0.62
CA ASN A 85 8.44 -9.53 -0.11
C ASN A 85 9.04 -9.51 1.29
N GLY A 86 9.61 -8.38 1.63
CA GLY A 86 10.16 -8.12 2.94
C GLY A 86 10.21 -6.64 3.22
N GLY A 87 10.30 -6.31 4.48
CA GLY A 87 10.39 -4.93 4.91
C GLY A 87 10.98 -4.81 6.28
N TYR A 88 11.50 -3.63 6.53
CA TYR A 88 12.03 -3.21 7.82
C TYR A 88 11.38 -1.89 8.22
N MET A 89 10.99 -1.80 9.47
CA MET A 89 10.56 -0.57 10.11
C MET A 89 11.50 -0.26 11.27
N SER A 90 12.06 0.93 11.27
CA SER A 90 12.96 1.39 12.34
C SER A 90 12.22 1.51 13.68
N PRO A 91 12.96 1.59 14.80
CA PRO A 91 12.41 2.09 16.04
C PRO A 91 11.68 3.40 15.83
N SER A 92 10.59 3.62 16.56
CA SER A 92 9.81 4.84 16.49
C SER A 92 9.78 5.56 17.84
N VAL A 93 9.71 6.89 17.78
CA VAL A 93 9.55 7.73 18.96
C VAL A 93 8.09 8.21 19.05
N SER A 94 7.60 8.31 20.26
CA SER A 94 6.31 8.91 20.61
C SER A 94 6.53 10.01 21.65
N LEU A 95 5.47 10.64 22.10
CA LEU A 95 5.55 11.72 23.09
C LEU A 95 6.32 11.32 24.36
N GLN A 96 6.04 10.15 24.91
CA GLN A 96 6.58 9.66 26.18
C GLN A 96 7.31 8.32 26.05
N GLY A 97 7.82 7.97 24.85
CA GLY A 97 8.45 6.67 24.74
C GLY A 97 8.99 6.32 23.35
N THR A 98 9.41 5.09 23.28
CA THR A 98 9.97 4.51 22.06
C THR A 98 9.43 3.09 21.84
N SER A 99 9.36 2.67 20.59
CA SER A 99 9.12 1.27 20.22
C SER A 99 10.31 0.74 19.43
N ASN A 100 10.62 -0.56 19.56
CA ASN A 100 11.65 -1.16 18.74
C ASN A 100 11.19 -1.30 17.28
N GLY A 101 12.16 -1.33 16.40
CA GLY A 101 11.95 -1.69 15.01
C GLY A 101 11.62 -3.19 14.85
N PHE A 102 11.08 -3.53 13.72
CA PHE A 102 10.85 -4.91 13.34
C PHE A 102 11.02 -5.10 11.84
N TYR A 103 11.24 -6.32 11.44
CA TYR A 103 11.25 -6.71 10.04
C TYR A 103 10.27 -7.86 9.80
N TYR A 104 9.84 -7.97 8.56
CA TYR A 104 9.04 -9.08 8.11
C TYR A 104 9.49 -9.52 6.73
N TYR A 105 9.24 -10.77 6.41
CA TYR A 105 9.49 -11.32 5.09
C TYR A 105 8.51 -12.46 4.82
N SER A 106 8.24 -12.66 3.54
CA SER A 106 7.38 -13.73 3.08
C SER A 106 7.84 -14.26 1.74
N LEU A 107 7.52 -15.52 1.51
CA LEU A 107 7.71 -16.22 0.25
C LEU A 107 6.41 -16.91 -0.11
N SER A 108 6.01 -16.84 -1.38
CA SER A 108 4.89 -17.61 -1.89
C SER A 108 5.21 -18.27 -3.23
N LEU A 109 4.72 -19.46 -3.40
CA LEU A 109 4.79 -20.21 -4.65
C LEU A 109 3.36 -20.53 -5.10
N THR A 110 2.97 -20.00 -6.25
CA THR A 110 1.67 -20.24 -6.88
C THR A 110 1.83 -21.14 -8.09
N LYS A 111 1.00 -22.15 -8.18
CA LYS A 111 0.81 -22.96 -9.39
C LYS A 111 -0.59 -22.73 -9.94
N SER A 112 -0.67 -22.35 -11.21
CA SER A 112 -1.95 -22.16 -11.91
C SER A 112 -2.27 -23.35 -12.81
N PHE A 113 -3.54 -23.77 -12.79
CA PHE A 113 -4.11 -24.87 -13.57
C PHE A 113 -5.34 -24.40 -14.33
N LEU A 114 -5.86 -25.22 -15.24
CA LEU A 114 -7.11 -24.99 -15.96
C LEU A 114 -7.18 -23.59 -16.59
N GLN A 115 -6.17 -23.24 -17.40
CA GLN A 115 -6.06 -21.92 -18.00
C GLN A 115 -6.14 -20.76 -16.99
N ARG A 116 -5.47 -20.92 -15.83
CA ARG A 116 -5.45 -19.99 -14.70
C ARG A 116 -6.76 -19.86 -13.92
N LYS A 117 -7.72 -20.72 -14.14
CA LYS A 117 -8.96 -20.76 -13.35
C LYS A 117 -8.74 -21.30 -11.94
N LEU A 118 -7.85 -22.28 -11.79
CA LEU A 118 -7.49 -22.85 -10.48
C LEU A 118 -6.08 -22.41 -10.12
N ASN A 119 -5.91 -21.78 -8.96
CA ASN A 119 -4.62 -21.38 -8.41
C ASN A 119 -4.43 -22.01 -7.05
N ILE A 120 -3.29 -22.68 -6.87
CA ILE A 120 -2.86 -23.22 -5.58
C ILE A 120 -1.60 -22.45 -5.18
N THR A 121 -1.63 -21.83 -4.00
CA THR A 121 -0.54 -21.01 -3.49
C THR A 121 -0.08 -21.53 -2.13
N ALA A 122 1.17 -21.91 -2.03
CA ALA A 122 1.85 -22.17 -0.78
C ALA A 122 2.51 -20.88 -0.28
N ASN A 123 2.34 -20.56 1.01
CA ASN A 123 2.87 -19.34 1.64
C ASN A 123 3.74 -19.71 2.83
N ALA A 124 4.85 -18.99 2.99
CA ALA A 124 5.72 -19.06 4.15
C ALA A 124 6.04 -17.62 4.61
N ASN A 125 5.78 -17.32 5.88
CA ASN A 125 6.05 -16.01 6.46
C ASN A 125 6.88 -16.19 7.73
N GLY A 126 7.90 -15.33 7.92
CA GLY A 126 8.69 -15.28 9.14
C GLY A 126 9.40 -16.59 9.48
N PHE A 127 9.76 -17.41 8.51
CA PHE A 127 10.20 -18.81 8.69
C PHE A 127 11.65 -18.97 9.16
N LEU A 128 12.43 -17.89 9.18
CA LEU A 128 13.83 -17.91 9.65
C LEU A 128 13.96 -17.76 11.17
N GLU A 129 12.93 -17.20 11.81
CA GLU A 129 12.95 -16.94 13.25
C GLU A 129 11.78 -17.60 13.95
N LYS A 130 12.03 -18.14 15.14
CA LYS A 130 10.98 -18.78 15.93
C LYS A 130 10.05 -17.77 16.59
N PHE A 131 10.59 -16.62 17.02
CA PHE A 131 9.84 -15.61 17.75
C PHE A 131 10.20 -14.20 17.28
N ILE A 132 9.20 -13.34 17.18
CA ILE A 132 9.36 -11.89 17.03
C ILE A 132 8.98 -11.23 18.34
N ARG A 133 9.82 -10.30 18.80
CA ARG A 133 9.61 -9.49 20.00
C ARG A 133 9.30 -8.05 19.63
N PHE A 134 8.18 -7.57 20.16
CA PHE A 134 7.79 -6.17 20.07
C PHE A 134 8.01 -5.57 21.46
N LYS A 135 8.88 -4.57 21.54
CA LYS A 135 9.19 -3.88 22.77
C LYS A 135 8.74 -2.44 22.65
N SER A 136 8.01 -1.94 23.62
CA SER A 136 7.73 -0.52 23.78
C SER A 136 8.12 -0.06 25.18
N THR A 137 8.76 1.08 25.23
CA THR A 137 9.17 1.71 26.49
C THR A 137 8.42 3.03 26.60
N THR A 138 7.77 3.23 27.74
CA THR A 138 7.20 4.51 28.14
C THR A 138 8.01 5.05 29.30
N GLU A 139 8.44 6.29 29.21
CA GLU A 139 9.27 6.95 30.21
C GLU A 139 8.70 8.32 30.52
N THR A 140 8.50 8.57 31.79
CA THR A 140 8.04 9.84 32.35
C THR A 140 8.95 10.21 33.53
N ASP A 141 8.80 11.41 34.06
CA ASP A 141 9.59 11.85 35.21
C ASP A 141 9.38 11.01 36.48
N THR A 142 8.24 10.29 36.54
CA THR A 142 7.80 9.55 37.73
C THR A 142 7.90 8.03 37.58
N TYR A 143 7.95 7.50 36.35
CA TYR A 143 8.02 6.06 36.14
C TYR A 143 8.58 5.70 34.75
N ARG A 144 9.12 4.49 34.67
CA ARG A 144 9.47 3.83 33.41
C ARG A 144 8.76 2.50 33.30
N SER A 145 8.09 2.28 32.19
CA SER A 145 7.41 1.02 31.88
C SER A 145 7.96 0.42 30.60
N GLU A 146 8.15 -0.88 30.63
CA GLU A 146 8.61 -1.64 29.48
C GLU A 146 7.59 -2.75 29.18
N ASN A 147 7.02 -2.73 27.98
CA ASN A 147 6.09 -3.74 27.53
C ASN A 147 6.76 -4.58 26.44
N ILE A 148 6.84 -5.89 26.67
CA ILE A 148 7.41 -6.85 25.71
C ILE A 148 6.33 -7.82 25.31
N PHE A 149 5.98 -7.79 24.03
CA PHE A 149 5.08 -8.74 23.41
C PHE A 149 5.86 -9.67 22.49
N THR A 150 5.78 -10.97 22.75
CA THR A 150 6.46 -12.01 21.95
C THR A 150 5.44 -12.89 21.29
N ARG A 151 5.58 -13.10 20.00
CA ARG A 151 4.73 -14.03 19.24
C ARG A 151 5.57 -14.98 18.40
N GLN A 152 5.01 -16.13 18.07
CA GLN A 152 5.60 -17.05 17.10
C GLN A 152 5.64 -16.41 15.72
N SER A 153 6.79 -16.49 15.06
CA SER A 153 7.02 -15.91 13.74
C SER A 153 6.60 -16.84 12.60
N PRO A 154 6.98 -18.13 12.57
CA PRO A 154 6.73 -18.99 11.43
C PRO A 154 5.23 -19.22 11.20
N ARG A 155 4.77 -18.90 10.00
CA ARG A 155 3.43 -19.19 9.53
C ARG A 155 3.50 -19.77 8.13
N PHE A 156 2.92 -20.94 7.96
CA PHE A 156 2.79 -21.62 6.69
C PHE A 156 1.31 -21.75 6.35
N GLY A 157 0.99 -21.68 5.07
CA GLY A 157 -0.39 -21.79 4.63
C GLY A 157 -0.49 -22.25 3.19
N ILE A 158 -1.64 -22.84 2.85
CA ILE A 158 -2.02 -23.17 1.48
C ILE A 158 -3.33 -22.44 1.20
N ASN A 159 -3.37 -21.75 0.07
CA ASN A 159 -4.57 -21.10 -0.44
C ASN A 159 -4.95 -21.75 -1.77
N ILE A 160 -6.23 -22.10 -1.92
CA ILE A 160 -6.80 -22.63 -3.15
C ILE A 160 -7.86 -21.66 -3.62
N SER A 161 -7.69 -21.13 -4.83
CA SER A 161 -8.63 -20.21 -5.46
C SER A 161 -9.11 -20.77 -6.79
N TYR A 162 -10.42 -20.81 -6.96
CA TYR A 162 -11.05 -21.20 -8.22
C TYR A 162 -12.00 -20.13 -8.74
N THR A 163 -11.80 -19.71 -9.99
CA THR A 163 -12.61 -18.69 -10.64
C THR A 163 -13.69 -19.36 -11.50
N PHE A 164 -14.95 -19.17 -11.12
CA PHE A 164 -16.11 -19.64 -11.85
C PHE A 164 -16.57 -18.64 -12.90
N GLY A 165 -17.07 -19.16 -14.00
CA GLY A 165 -17.71 -18.35 -15.02
C GLY A 165 -16.76 -17.57 -15.94
N GLN A 166 -17.32 -17.03 -17.00
CA GLN A 166 -16.72 -15.98 -17.83
C GLN A 166 -17.72 -14.83 -17.84
N MET A 167 -17.39 -13.71 -17.23
CA MET A 167 -18.12 -12.47 -17.51
C MET A 167 -17.77 -12.06 -18.95
N LYS A 168 -18.61 -12.42 -19.89
CA LYS A 168 -18.66 -11.76 -21.19
C LYS A 168 -19.43 -10.45 -21.02
N GLU A 169 -18.80 -9.49 -20.41
CA GLU A 169 -19.28 -8.12 -20.52
C GLU A 169 -18.96 -7.62 -21.93
N GLN A 170 -19.86 -7.94 -22.87
CA GLN A 170 -19.97 -7.15 -24.07
C GLN A 170 -20.55 -5.81 -23.64
N ILE A 171 -19.67 -4.86 -23.36
CA ILE A 171 -20.05 -3.45 -23.29
C ILE A 171 -20.53 -3.14 -24.73
N LYS A 172 -21.83 -3.29 -25.00
CA LYS A 172 -22.46 -2.67 -26.16
C LYS A 172 -22.23 -1.17 -25.94
N LYS A 173 -21.27 -0.61 -26.66
CA LYS A 173 -21.21 0.84 -26.82
C LYS A 173 -22.57 1.25 -27.36
N ALA A 174 -23.39 1.82 -26.49
CA ALA A 174 -24.61 2.48 -26.97
C ALA A 174 -24.14 3.51 -28.00
N ALA A 175 -24.55 3.30 -29.24
CA ALA A 175 -24.35 4.28 -30.29
C ALA A 175 -25.06 5.55 -29.80
N ARG A 176 -24.30 6.52 -29.33
CA ARG A 176 -24.79 7.88 -29.06
C ARG A 176 -24.95 8.56 -30.42
N GLY A 177 -25.95 8.17 -31.14
CA GLY A 177 -26.51 8.97 -32.20
C GLY A 177 -27.56 9.89 -31.58
N ILE A 178 -27.21 11.15 -31.35
CA ILE A 178 -28.21 12.19 -31.10
C ILE A 178 -28.81 12.48 -32.47
N THR A 179 -29.92 11.86 -32.78
CA THR A 179 -30.80 12.31 -33.87
C THR A 179 -31.59 13.49 -33.32
N ASN A 180 -31.21 14.69 -33.74
CA ASN A 180 -32.02 15.90 -33.50
C ASN A 180 -33.23 15.83 -34.43
N ASP A 181 -34.34 15.35 -33.94
CA ASP A 181 -35.63 15.37 -34.63
C ASP A 181 -36.36 16.73 -34.51
N ASP A 182 -35.70 17.74 -33.97
CA ASP A 182 -36.31 19.06 -33.70
C ASP A 182 -36.13 20.07 -34.85
N LEU A 183 -35.63 19.69 -36.01
CA LEU A 183 -35.67 20.55 -37.17
C LEU A 183 -37.06 20.49 -37.81
N LYS A 184 -38.02 21.22 -37.24
CA LYS A 184 -39.28 21.57 -37.87
C LYS A 184 -38.98 22.21 -39.22
N THR A 185 -39.43 21.56 -40.26
CA THR A 185 -39.50 22.05 -41.63
C THR A 185 -40.38 23.29 -41.70
N GLY A 186 -39.77 24.46 -41.65
CA GLY A 186 -40.39 25.71 -42.09
C GLY A 186 -40.01 25.93 -43.55
N GLY A 187 -41.02 26.01 -44.42
CA GLY A 187 -40.89 25.99 -45.86
C GLY A 187 -40.11 27.14 -46.48
N GLY A 188 -39.60 26.93 -47.68
CA GLY A 188 -39.05 27.98 -48.54
C GLY A 188 -37.93 27.45 -49.44
N GLU A 189 -38.34 27.09 -50.64
CA GLU A 189 -37.62 27.24 -51.94
C GLU A 189 -36.20 26.73 -52.13
N ASN A 190 -36.07 25.84 -53.09
CA ASN A 190 -34.88 25.46 -53.85
C ASN A 190 -34.12 26.67 -54.45
N PRO A 191 -32.78 26.67 -54.62
CA PRO A 191 -32.24 26.23 -55.90
C PRO A 191 -30.96 25.39 -55.86
N THR A 192 -30.90 24.47 -56.76
CA THR A 192 -29.84 23.84 -57.56
C THR A 192 -28.43 24.50 -57.41
N GLN A 193 -27.39 23.69 -57.11
CA GLN A 193 -26.14 23.59 -57.86
C GLN A 193 -25.18 22.59 -57.20
N THR A 194 -24.91 21.53 -57.85
CA THR A 194 -23.68 21.10 -58.56
C THR A 194 -22.34 21.49 -57.85
N GLY A 195 -21.61 20.45 -57.50
CA GLY A 195 -20.21 20.62 -57.07
C GLY A 195 -19.55 19.33 -56.63
N THR A 196 -19.19 18.50 -57.63
CA THR A 196 -18.22 17.41 -57.52
C THR A 196 -16.86 17.94 -57.04
N GLN A 197 -16.27 17.33 -56.02
CA GLN A 197 -14.81 17.23 -55.96
C GLN A 197 -14.37 16.01 -55.17
N THR A 198 -13.82 15.13 -55.96
CA THR A 198 -12.95 14.01 -55.63
C THR A 198 -11.59 14.57 -55.12
N ALA A 199 -11.09 14.05 -54.01
CA ALA A 199 -9.66 14.15 -53.73
C ALA A 199 -9.16 12.84 -53.12
N THR A 200 -8.60 12.04 -53.95
CA THR A 200 -7.59 11.01 -53.72
C THR A 200 -6.30 11.61 -53.19
N GLY A 201 -5.63 10.91 -52.30
CA GLY A 201 -4.25 11.17 -51.86
C GLY A 201 -3.81 10.08 -50.92
N THR A 202 -3.33 9.04 -51.35
CA THR A 202 -2.07 8.36 -51.69
C THR A 202 -0.93 8.66 -50.71
N SER A 203 -0.58 7.56 -50.01
CA SER A 203 0.71 6.98 -49.69
C SER A 203 1.85 7.78 -49.04
N GLY A 204 2.54 7.10 -48.13
CA GLY A 204 3.95 6.99 -48.24
C GLY A 204 4.77 7.05 -46.96
N ASN A 205 5.44 5.97 -46.75
CA ASN A 205 6.63 5.64 -45.94
C ASN A 205 6.46 5.41 -44.44
#